data_2e75040aa0b361790875830d9914075a
#
_entry.id   2e75040aa0b361790875830d9914075a
#
_cell.length_a   1.000
_cell.length_b   1.000
_cell.length_c   1.000
_cell.angle_alpha   90.00
_cell.angle_beta   90.00
_cell.angle_gamma   90.00
#
_symmetry.space_group_name_H-M   'P 1'
#
loop_
_entity.id
_entity.type
_entity.pdbx_description
1 polymer ?
#
loop_
_entity_poly.entity_id
_entity_poly.type
_entity_poly.pdbx_seq_one_letter_code
_entity_poly.pdbx_strand_id
1 'polypeptide(L)'
;MARRVGRVLAATLAVGLVLSLGTAALAAPVGALKQFKVPTANSQPRAITNASDGNRWFTEGTEFTSAPAKIGRITPAGTITEFAPDMADGCNICIITDIAQGQGGILYLTSNDPALMRFDVATQSFQAPVPMPNSSALGGNLAVSATDVWITDFNNDVVWRYQLSSGQFTSFPVSDPADVAVDVAGNAWFTQPGDVNAPGTSTIGRIDAATGAVTTTPTTDGSTTVAPRSITVASDGQVWFTARFVPQGVGRLNPTTGVVTIFPTPSNPGPEGIAASPDGTVWFTQTTKGNIAKIDNAGVITEGKAVKGSGPFGITVAANGDPWYTMMAANKIATLQLQ
;
A
#
# COMPACT_ATOMS: atom_id res chain seq x y z
N MET A 1 12.96 -49.05 -76.93
CA MET A 1 12.68 -49.15 -75.51
C MET A 1 12.86 -47.78 -74.90
N ALA A 2 11.77 -47.06 -74.69
CA ALA A 2 11.80 -45.70 -74.12
C ALA A 2 11.22 -45.77 -72.73
N ARG A 3 12.01 -45.44 -71.70
CA ARG A 3 11.55 -45.31 -70.26
C ARG A 3 11.02 -43.88 -70.06
N ARG A 4 9.74 -43.82 -69.72
CA ARG A 4 9.10 -42.59 -69.23
C ARG A 4 9.55 -42.32 -67.77
N VAL A 5 10.08 -41.15 -67.52
CA VAL A 5 10.36 -40.63 -66.19
C VAL A 5 9.17 -39.78 -65.80
N GLY A 6 8.41 -40.22 -64.74
CA GLY A 6 7.32 -39.48 -64.16
C GLY A 6 7.86 -38.37 -63.25
N ARG A 7 7.41 -37.15 -63.48
CA ARG A 7 7.65 -36.01 -62.56
C ARG A 7 6.60 -36.03 -61.45
N VAL A 8 7.06 -36.13 -60.20
CA VAL A 8 6.24 -35.93 -59.00
C VAL A 8 6.26 -34.42 -58.69
N LEU A 9 5.12 -33.76 -58.82
CA LEU A 9 4.94 -32.38 -58.28
C LEU A 9 4.77 -32.45 -56.77
N ALA A 10 5.69 -31.90 -56.02
CA ALA A 10 5.53 -31.62 -54.59
C ALA A 10 4.76 -30.29 -54.46
N ALA A 11 3.53 -30.38 -53.92
CA ALA A 11 2.75 -29.17 -53.53
C ALA A 11 3.21 -28.75 -52.14
N THR A 12 3.88 -27.62 -52.04
CA THR A 12 4.25 -26.97 -50.80
C THR A 12 3.03 -26.19 -50.27
N LEU A 13 2.41 -26.70 -49.19
CA LEU A 13 1.38 -25.95 -48.47
C LEU A 13 2.06 -24.88 -47.61
N ALA A 14 1.95 -23.64 -48.00
CA ALA A 14 2.34 -22.50 -47.17
C ALA A 14 1.20 -22.24 -46.16
N VAL A 15 1.41 -22.65 -44.91
CA VAL A 15 0.55 -22.24 -43.78
C VAL A 15 0.93 -20.79 -43.44
N GLY A 16 0.15 -19.85 -43.91
CA GLY A 16 0.25 -18.45 -43.51
C GLY A 16 -0.26 -18.28 -42.06
N LEU A 17 0.67 -18.11 -41.12
CA LEU A 17 0.36 -17.70 -39.77
C LEU A 17 -0.07 -16.21 -39.79
N VAL A 18 -1.36 -15.94 -39.82
CA VAL A 18 -1.91 -14.60 -39.61
C VAL A 18 -1.80 -14.28 -38.14
N LEU A 19 -0.73 -13.62 -37.69
CA LEU A 19 -0.68 -12.91 -36.43
C LEU A 19 -1.65 -11.73 -36.52
N SER A 20 -2.86 -11.90 -35.94
CA SER A 20 -3.70 -10.76 -35.64
C SER A 20 -3.05 -10.01 -34.48
N LEU A 21 -2.35 -8.91 -34.79
CA LEU A 21 -2.02 -7.88 -33.82
C LEU A 21 -3.34 -7.26 -33.36
N GLY A 22 -3.97 -7.87 -32.35
CA GLY A 22 -5.06 -7.24 -31.64
C GLY A 22 -4.50 -5.94 -31.05
N THR A 23 -4.94 -4.81 -31.57
CA THR A 23 -4.79 -3.53 -30.88
C THR A 23 -5.49 -3.71 -29.53
N ALA A 24 -4.72 -3.79 -28.46
CA ALA A 24 -5.27 -3.74 -27.11
C ALA A 24 -6.07 -2.43 -27.03
N ALA A 25 -7.38 -2.54 -27.08
CA ALA A 25 -8.25 -1.41 -26.79
C ALA A 25 -7.87 -0.94 -25.39
N LEU A 26 -7.44 0.32 -25.27
CA LEU A 26 -7.25 0.95 -23.98
C LEU A 26 -8.59 0.80 -23.24
N ALA A 27 -8.58 -0.01 -22.17
CA ALA A 27 -9.76 -0.18 -21.35
C ALA A 27 -10.27 1.19 -20.93
N ALA A 28 -11.57 1.41 -21.02
CA ALA A 28 -12.20 2.66 -20.60
C ALA A 28 -11.77 2.96 -19.14
N PRO A 29 -11.54 4.25 -18.80
CA PRO A 29 -11.13 4.61 -17.45
C PRO A 29 -12.17 4.10 -16.44
N VAL A 30 -11.69 3.43 -15.40
CA VAL A 30 -12.52 2.82 -14.37
C VAL A 30 -13.14 3.92 -13.51
N GLY A 31 -14.46 4.05 -13.50
CA GLY A 31 -15.22 4.89 -12.59
C GLY A 31 -15.16 6.41 -12.83
N ALA A 32 -15.97 7.16 -12.08
CA ALA A 32 -16.01 8.62 -12.08
C ALA A 32 -15.07 9.19 -11.02
N LEU A 33 -14.07 9.96 -11.43
CA LEU A 33 -13.13 10.61 -10.53
C LEU A 33 -13.76 11.81 -9.82
N LYS A 34 -13.81 11.79 -8.50
CA LYS A 34 -14.13 12.93 -7.65
C LYS A 34 -12.88 13.37 -6.85
N GLN A 35 -12.76 14.68 -6.64
CA GLN A 35 -11.62 15.28 -5.93
C GLN A 35 -12.14 16.32 -4.93
N PHE A 36 -11.53 16.32 -3.73
CA PHE A 36 -11.89 17.21 -2.63
C PHE A 36 -10.63 17.91 -2.13
N LYS A 37 -10.66 19.24 -2.11
CA LYS A 37 -9.53 20.04 -1.64
C LYS A 37 -9.42 19.96 -0.12
N VAL A 38 -8.23 19.67 0.41
CA VAL A 38 -7.95 19.74 1.84
C VAL A 38 -7.94 21.20 2.26
N PRO A 39 -8.63 21.59 3.37
CA PRO A 39 -8.74 22.98 3.78
C PRO A 39 -7.39 23.64 4.10
N THR A 40 -6.53 22.97 4.87
CA THR A 40 -5.17 23.46 5.16
C THR A 40 -4.33 23.46 3.88
N ALA A 41 -3.81 24.62 3.51
CA ALA A 41 -2.98 24.75 2.32
C ALA A 41 -1.63 24.01 2.50
N ASN A 42 -1.18 23.32 1.45
CA ASN A 42 0.08 22.60 1.43
C ASN A 42 0.23 21.54 2.56
N SER A 43 -0.87 20.95 3.02
CA SER A 43 -0.85 19.96 4.09
C SER A 43 -0.29 18.61 3.65
N GLN A 44 -0.18 18.37 2.34
CA GLN A 44 0.36 17.12 1.75
C GLN A 44 -0.22 15.85 2.38
N PRO A 45 -1.52 15.56 2.17
CA PRO A 45 -2.15 14.38 2.74
C PRO A 45 -1.41 13.11 2.29
N ARG A 46 -1.08 12.20 3.24
CA ARG A 46 -0.21 11.05 2.97
C ARG A 46 -0.93 9.71 3.12
N ALA A 47 -1.13 9.24 4.34
CA ALA A 47 -1.83 8.00 4.61
C ALA A 47 -3.35 8.21 4.67
N ILE A 48 -4.13 7.17 4.41
CA ILE A 48 -5.60 7.21 4.47
C ILE A 48 -6.14 5.83 4.87
N THR A 49 -7.12 5.81 5.76
CA THR A 49 -7.77 4.59 6.24
C THR A 49 -9.29 4.73 6.27
N ASN A 50 -9.99 3.61 6.23
CA ASN A 50 -11.43 3.57 6.54
C ASN A 50 -11.63 3.62 8.04
N ALA A 51 -12.78 4.15 8.49
CA ALA A 51 -13.13 4.11 9.90
C ALA A 51 -14.55 3.61 10.14
N SER A 52 -14.80 3.15 11.36
CA SER A 52 -16.08 2.57 11.78
C SER A 52 -17.25 3.55 11.76
N ASP A 53 -16.95 4.86 11.72
CA ASP A 53 -17.94 5.94 11.53
C ASP A 53 -18.40 6.09 10.06
N GLY A 54 -17.94 5.23 9.16
CA GLY A 54 -18.23 5.26 7.74
C GLY A 54 -17.48 6.32 6.94
N ASN A 55 -16.60 7.10 7.59
CA ASN A 55 -15.77 8.11 6.95
C ASN A 55 -14.39 7.53 6.58
N ARG A 56 -13.57 8.35 5.89
CA ARG A 56 -12.14 8.10 5.69
C ARG A 56 -11.38 9.11 6.51
N TRP A 57 -10.28 8.63 7.10
CA TRP A 57 -9.39 9.44 7.89
C TRP A 57 -8.02 9.43 7.26
N PHE A 58 -7.35 10.58 7.22
CA PHE A 58 -6.06 10.74 6.55
C PHE A 58 -5.13 11.61 7.36
N THR A 59 -3.83 11.44 7.14
CA THR A 59 -2.79 12.25 7.78
C THR A 59 -2.46 13.47 6.95
N GLU A 60 -2.10 14.57 7.61
CA GLU A 60 -1.68 15.85 7.04
C GLU A 60 -0.40 16.33 7.70
N GLY A 61 0.42 17.04 6.94
CA GLY A 61 1.72 17.52 7.37
C GLY A 61 2.81 16.49 7.17
N THR A 62 3.86 16.87 6.47
CA THR A 62 5.05 16.04 6.25
C THR A 62 6.30 16.84 6.57
N GLU A 63 7.44 16.19 6.68
CA GLU A 63 8.77 16.81 6.85
C GLU A 63 9.13 17.86 5.78
N PHE A 64 8.40 17.83 4.66
CA PHE A 64 8.60 18.75 3.53
C PHE A 64 7.70 20.01 3.57
N THR A 65 6.90 20.18 4.63
CA THR A 65 5.97 21.30 4.74
C THR A 65 6.11 22.03 6.09
N SER A 66 5.75 23.31 6.10
CA SER A 66 5.57 24.08 7.33
C SER A 66 4.15 23.99 7.89
N ALA A 67 3.27 23.18 7.27
CA ALA A 67 1.93 22.97 7.76
C ALA A 67 1.96 22.15 9.05
N PRO A 68 1.20 22.54 10.09
CA PRO A 68 1.14 21.74 11.31
C PRO A 68 0.52 20.36 11.02
N ALA A 69 1.04 19.34 11.69
CA ALA A 69 0.49 18.00 11.59
C ALA A 69 -0.95 17.94 12.08
N LYS A 70 -1.79 17.27 11.32
CA LYS A 70 -3.21 17.06 11.60
C LYS A 70 -3.65 15.69 11.11
N ILE A 71 -4.82 15.29 11.52
CA ILE A 71 -5.60 14.28 10.82
C ILE A 71 -6.85 14.93 10.23
N GLY A 72 -7.21 14.50 9.04
CA GLY A 72 -8.43 14.91 8.37
C GLY A 72 -9.44 13.77 8.34
N ARG A 73 -10.72 14.11 8.52
CA ARG A 73 -11.85 13.21 8.27
C ARG A 73 -12.57 13.67 7.01
N ILE A 74 -12.83 12.77 6.08
CA ILE A 74 -13.65 13.03 4.90
C ILE A 74 -14.87 12.11 4.88
N THR A 75 -16.07 12.71 4.77
CA THR A 75 -17.32 11.96 4.63
C THR A 75 -17.47 11.39 3.21
N PRO A 76 -18.32 10.38 2.97
CA PRO A 76 -18.63 9.90 1.62
C PRO A 76 -19.15 11.01 0.68
N ALA A 77 -19.76 12.06 1.23
CA ALA A 77 -20.22 13.24 0.48
C ALA A 77 -19.09 14.23 0.14
N GLY A 78 -17.88 14.07 0.75
CA GLY A 78 -16.71 14.91 0.47
C GLY A 78 -16.51 16.07 1.45
N THR A 79 -17.25 16.12 2.56
CA THR A 79 -17.04 17.13 3.60
C THR A 79 -15.80 16.75 4.41
N ILE A 80 -14.82 17.68 4.50
CA ILE A 80 -13.58 17.50 5.25
C ILE A 80 -13.64 18.29 6.56
N THR A 81 -13.22 17.63 7.65
CA THR A 81 -12.99 18.26 8.98
C THR A 81 -11.59 17.87 9.44
N GLU A 82 -10.83 18.82 9.96
CA GLU A 82 -9.44 18.63 10.41
C GLU A 82 -9.35 18.67 11.94
N PHE A 83 -8.44 17.87 12.51
CA PHE A 83 -8.18 17.75 13.94
C PHE A 83 -6.67 17.83 14.16
N ALA A 84 -6.24 18.77 15.01
CA ALA A 84 -4.85 18.92 15.41
C ALA A 84 -4.61 18.25 16.76
N PRO A 85 -3.48 17.55 16.98
CA PRO A 85 -3.07 17.14 18.32
C PRO A 85 -2.83 18.38 19.17
N ASP A 86 -3.14 18.30 20.46
CA ASP A 86 -2.80 19.37 21.40
C ASP A 86 -1.28 19.36 21.62
N MET A 87 -0.66 20.54 21.52
CA MET A 87 0.78 20.70 21.79
C MET A 87 1.16 20.29 23.23
N ALA A 88 0.20 20.29 24.15
CA ALA A 88 0.38 19.81 25.53
C ALA A 88 0.59 18.29 25.61
N ASP A 89 0.22 17.53 24.58
CA ASP A 89 0.38 16.06 24.55
C ASP A 89 1.80 15.60 24.16
N GLY A 90 2.79 16.52 24.19
CA GLY A 90 4.21 16.21 23.96
C GLY A 90 4.66 16.25 22.51
N CYS A 91 3.79 16.67 21.60
CA CYS A 91 4.10 16.74 20.19
C CYS A 91 4.54 18.15 19.77
N ASN A 92 5.83 18.44 19.88
CA ASN A 92 6.36 19.78 19.54
C ASN A 92 6.50 20.04 18.02
N ILE A 93 6.71 19.01 17.21
CA ILE A 93 6.79 19.07 15.74
C ILE A 93 6.37 17.68 15.23
N CYS A 94 5.11 17.29 15.41
CA CYS A 94 4.64 16.02 14.91
C CYS A 94 4.52 16.04 13.39
N ILE A 95 5.18 15.07 12.77
CA ILE A 95 4.85 14.62 11.44
C ILE A 95 4.10 13.31 11.61
N ILE A 96 2.81 13.28 11.33
CA ILE A 96 2.03 12.05 11.42
C ILE A 96 2.27 11.27 10.13
N THR A 97 2.92 10.11 10.25
CA THR A 97 3.39 9.33 9.10
C THR A 97 2.35 8.37 8.56
N ASP A 98 1.63 7.70 9.48
CA ASP A 98 0.62 6.72 9.09
C ASP A 98 -0.57 6.69 10.04
N ILE A 99 -1.66 6.05 9.62
CA ILE A 99 -2.93 5.96 10.33
C ILE A 99 -3.67 4.67 10.00
N ALA A 100 -4.10 3.93 11.01
CA ALA A 100 -4.98 2.78 10.84
C ALA A 100 -6.01 2.70 11.96
N GLN A 101 -7.19 2.15 11.63
CA GLN A 101 -8.23 1.93 12.62
C GLN A 101 -8.02 0.62 13.36
N GLY A 102 -8.16 0.70 14.70
CA GLY A 102 -8.31 -0.45 15.58
C GLY A 102 -9.75 -0.66 16.04
N GLN A 103 -9.92 -1.52 17.02
CA GLN A 103 -11.19 -1.78 17.64
C GLN A 103 -11.72 -0.58 18.44
N GLY A 104 -13.03 -0.55 18.69
CA GLY A 104 -13.68 0.47 19.53
C GLY A 104 -13.67 1.88 18.94
N GLY A 105 -13.37 2.04 17.64
CA GLY A 105 -13.31 3.35 17.00
C GLY A 105 -12.02 4.13 17.30
N ILE A 106 -10.98 3.48 17.79
CA ILE A 106 -9.68 4.12 18.02
C ILE A 106 -8.86 4.09 16.73
N LEU A 107 -8.39 5.25 16.32
CA LEU A 107 -7.36 5.37 15.29
C LEU A 107 -5.99 5.37 15.97
N TYR A 108 -5.10 4.51 15.50
CA TYR A 108 -3.69 4.49 15.88
C TYR A 108 -2.88 5.22 14.82
N LEU A 109 -1.90 6.01 15.28
CA LEU A 109 -1.08 6.83 14.39
C LEU A 109 0.39 6.72 14.80
N THR A 110 1.25 6.71 13.81
CA THR A 110 2.69 6.88 13.98
C THR A 110 3.11 8.30 13.62
N SER A 111 4.18 8.76 14.27
CA SER A 111 4.75 10.08 14.05
C SER A 111 6.26 10.01 14.13
N ASN A 112 6.94 11.14 13.86
CA ASN A 112 8.37 11.26 14.10
C ASN A 112 8.75 11.39 15.59
N ASP A 113 7.76 11.42 16.49
CA ASP A 113 7.98 11.31 17.92
C ASP A 113 7.93 9.83 18.35
N PRO A 114 8.72 9.40 19.35
CA PRO A 114 8.77 8.02 19.79
C PRO A 114 7.55 7.64 20.65
N ALA A 115 6.36 7.77 20.07
CA ALA A 115 5.10 7.47 20.74
C ALA A 115 4.05 6.98 19.75
N LEU A 116 3.27 6.00 20.15
CA LEU A 116 2.07 5.57 19.46
C LEU A 116 0.92 6.50 19.84
N MET A 117 0.50 7.33 18.89
CA MET A 117 -0.61 8.26 19.07
C MET A 117 -1.95 7.54 18.91
N ARG A 118 -2.98 8.05 19.59
CA ARG A 118 -4.33 7.49 19.55
C ARG A 118 -5.35 8.61 19.42
N PHE A 119 -6.36 8.38 18.59
CA PHE A 119 -7.48 9.29 18.41
C PHE A 119 -8.79 8.52 18.50
N ASP A 120 -9.70 9.00 19.32
CA ASP A 120 -11.03 8.40 19.48
C ASP A 120 -12.02 9.06 18.51
N VAL A 121 -12.55 8.26 17.58
CA VAL A 121 -13.48 8.72 16.55
C VAL A 121 -14.82 9.17 17.14
N ALA A 122 -15.27 8.56 18.23
CA ALA A 122 -16.56 8.89 18.85
C ALA A 122 -16.52 10.23 19.60
N THR A 123 -15.45 10.48 20.36
CA THR A 123 -15.26 11.74 21.09
C THR A 123 -14.59 12.82 20.25
N GLN A 124 -14.03 12.44 19.08
CA GLN A 124 -13.28 13.29 18.18
C GLN A 124 -12.10 14.01 18.85
N SER A 125 -11.37 13.26 19.69
CA SER A 125 -10.25 13.80 20.46
C SER A 125 -9.03 12.88 20.48
N PHE A 126 -7.85 13.49 20.51
CA PHE A 126 -6.62 12.76 20.79
C PHE A 126 -6.62 12.27 22.23
N GLN A 127 -6.11 11.07 22.42
CA GLN A 127 -5.86 10.49 23.74
C GLN A 127 -4.39 10.63 24.11
N ALA A 128 -4.04 10.45 25.38
CA ALA A 128 -2.64 10.45 25.80
C ALA A 128 -1.83 9.44 24.97
N PRO A 129 -0.71 9.83 24.37
CA PRO A 129 0.12 8.95 23.55
C PRO A 129 0.75 7.85 24.41
N VAL A 130 1.07 6.71 23.79
CA VAL A 130 1.78 5.60 24.46
C VAL A 130 3.26 5.72 24.12
N PRO A 131 4.15 6.01 25.09
CA PRO A 131 5.57 6.08 24.83
C PRO A 131 6.12 4.76 24.29
N MET A 132 6.90 4.83 23.21
CA MET A 132 7.61 3.67 22.67
C MET A 132 8.90 3.40 23.48
N PRO A 133 9.33 2.15 23.63
CA PRO A 133 10.48 1.79 24.47
C PRO A 133 11.82 2.40 24.01
N ASN A 134 11.92 2.76 22.74
CA ASN A 134 13.12 3.38 22.17
C ASN A 134 12.85 4.85 21.87
N SER A 135 13.57 5.75 22.55
CA SER A 135 13.41 7.20 22.39
C SER A 135 13.87 7.75 21.03
N SER A 136 14.54 6.94 20.22
CA SER A 136 14.93 7.28 18.85
C SER A 136 14.01 6.66 17.79
N ALA A 137 12.93 5.99 18.20
CA ALA A 137 11.97 5.41 17.29
C ALA A 137 11.27 6.51 16.49
N LEU A 138 11.56 6.57 15.21
CA LEU A 138 10.76 7.31 14.25
C LEU A 138 9.69 6.35 13.74
N GLY A 139 8.44 6.56 14.13
CA GLY A 139 7.33 5.72 13.69
C GLY A 139 7.30 5.62 12.16
N GLY A 140 7.38 4.39 11.68
CA GLY A 140 7.19 4.06 10.27
C GLY A 140 5.71 3.92 9.92
N ASN A 141 5.40 2.89 9.18
CA ASN A 141 4.01 2.52 8.88
C ASN A 141 3.46 1.57 9.96
N LEU A 142 2.14 1.50 10.05
CA LEU A 142 1.48 0.66 11.05
C LEU A 142 0.31 -0.14 10.46
N ALA A 143 0.03 -1.29 11.07
CA ALA A 143 -1.17 -2.07 10.82
C ALA A 143 -1.77 -2.55 12.13
N VAL A 144 -3.10 -2.66 12.17
CA VAL A 144 -3.82 -3.03 13.39
C VAL A 144 -4.60 -4.33 13.16
N SER A 145 -4.35 -5.31 14.03
CA SER A 145 -5.14 -6.54 14.13
C SER A 145 -6.22 -6.43 15.22
N ALA A 146 -6.93 -7.51 15.46
CA ALA A 146 -7.88 -7.57 16.57
C ALA A 146 -7.23 -7.39 17.97
N THR A 147 -5.95 -7.73 18.09
CA THR A 147 -5.25 -7.82 19.37
C THR A 147 -4.02 -6.94 19.49
N ASP A 148 -3.49 -6.48 18.36
CA ASP A 148 -2.18 -5.87 18.32
C ASP A 148 -2.10 -4.71 17.32
N VAL A 149 -1.22 -3.74 17.61
CA VAL A 149 -0.72 -2.76 16.64
C VAL A 149 0.71 -3.15 16.29
N TRP A 150 0.97 -3.35 14.99
CA TRP A 150 2.29 -3.63 14.44
C TRP A 150 2.84 -2.35 13.81
N ILE A 151 4.11 -2.04 14.08
CA ILE A 151 4.75 -0.78 13.67
C ILE A 151 6.13 -1.10 13.11
N THR A 152 6.43 -0.64 11.91
CA THR A 152 7.78 -0.70 11.34
C THR A 152 8.63 0.45 11.88
N ASP A 153 9.88 0.18 12.18
CA ASP A 153 10.87 1.17 12.62
C ASP A 153 12.15 0.95 11.81
N PHE A 154 12.19 1.60 10.67
CA PHE A 154 13.29 1.51 9.71
C PHE A 154 14.63 1.93 10.29
N ASN A 155 14.64 2.97 11.14
CA ASN A 155 15.90 3.53 11.65
C ASN A 155 16.55 2.66 12.73
N ASN A 156 15.78 1.79 13.38
CA ASN A 156 16.24 0.92 14.44
C ASN A 156 16.23 -0.57 14.04
N ASP A 157 15.95 -0.89 12.78
CA ASP A 157 15.90 -2.27 12.27
C ASP A 157 14.99 -3.19 13.08
N VAL A 158 13.76 -2.74 13.34
CA VAL A 158 12.81 -3.48 14.17
C VAL A 158 11.37 -3.34 13.69
N VAL A 159 10.57 -4.39 13.86
CA VAL A 159 9.11 -4.31 13.88
C VAL A 159 8.66 -4.39 15.32
N TRP A 160 7.87 -3.41 15.77
CA TRP A 160 7.26 -3.38 17.09
C TRP A 160 5.87 -4.00 17.08
N ARG A 161 5.54 -4.73 18.13
CA ARG A 161 4.18 -5.20 18.45
C ARG A 161 3.73 -4.51 19.71
N TYR A 162 2.66 -3.73 19.65
CA TYR A 162 1.96 -3.21 20.84
C TYR A 162 0.73 -4.06 21.07
N GLN A 163 0.70 -4.79 22.19
CA GLN A 163 -0.41 -5.67 22.55
C GLN A 163 -1.52 -4.86 23.24
N LEU A 164 -2.71 -4.81 22.65
CA LEU A 164 -3.83 -3.98 23.12
C LEU A 164 -4.32 -4.37 24.51
N SER A 165 -4.29 -5.65 24.88
CA SER A 165 -4.78 -6.14 26.17
C SER A 165 -3.87 -5.84 27.35
N SER A 166 -2.55 -5.82 27.14
CA SER A 166 -1.54 -5.61 28.20
C SER A 166 -0.92 -4.21 28.16
N GLY A 167 -1.03 -3.49 27.04
CA GLY A 167 -0.35 -2.23 26.84
C GLY A 167 1.18 -2.35 26.72
N GLN A 168 1.71 -3.54 26.41
CA GLN A 168 3.14 -3.80 26.35
C GLN A 168 3.66 -3.85 24.93
N PHE A 169 4.88 -3.35 24.72
CA PHE A 169 5.61 -3.49 23.49
C PHE A 169 6.52 -4.72 23.50
N THR A 170 6.62 -5.38 22.33
CA THR A 170 7.60 -6.42 22.04
C THR A 170 8.30 -6.05 20.73
N SER A 171 9.62 -6.18 20.68
CA SER A 171 10.43 -5.90 19.49
C SER A 171 10.79 -7.18 18.75
N PHE A 172 10.82 -7.10 17.41
CA PHE A 172 11.29 -8.15 16.51
C PHE A 172 12.39 -7.56 15.63
N PRO A 173 13.66 -7.87 15.89
CA PRO A 173 14.78 -7.39 15.08
C PRO A 173 14.68 -7.90 13.65
N VAL A 174 14.67 -6.99 12.68
CA VAL A 174 14.58 -7.25 11.23
C VAL A 174 15.29 -6.11 10.50
N SER A 175 15.87 -6.36 9.34
CA SER A 175 16.59 -5.31 8.60
C SER A 175 15.63 -4.46 7.76
N ASP A 176 15.79 -3.15 7.77
CA ASP A 176 15.13 -2.17 6.89
C ASP A 176 13.61 -2.37 6.71
N PRO A 177 12.78 -2.55 7.77
CA PRO A 177 11.34 -2.75 7.60
C PRO A 177 10.68 -1.45 7.13
N ALA A 178 9.96 -1.49 6.00
CA ALA A 178 9.38 -0.27 5.41
C ALA A 178 7.87 -0.13 5.64
N ASP A 179 7.08 -1.17 5.36
CA ASP A 179 5.63 -1.14 5.50
C ASP A 179 5.14 -2.45 6.11
N VAL A 180 3.95 -2.45 6.72
CA VAL A 180 3.37 -3.61 7.40
C VAL A 180 1.87 -3.74 7.12
N ALA A 181 1.42 -4.97 6.95
CA ALA A 181 0.01 -5.35 6.88
C ALA A 181 -0.25 -6.53 7.80
N VAL A 182 -1.52 -6.78 8.14
CA VAL A 182 -1.93 -7.91 8.97
C VAL A 182 -2.84 -8.85 8.19
N ASP A 183 -2.70 -10.15 8.43
CA ASP A 183 -3.64 -11.15 7.93
C ASP A 183 -4.79 -11.39 8.94
N VAL A 184 -5.76 -12.22 8.53
CA VAL A 184 -6.94 -12.54 9.37
C VAL A 184 -6.59 -13.27 10.67
N ALA A 185 -5.41 -13.90 10.75
CA ALA A 185 -4.90 -14.54 11.97
C ALA A 185 -4.13 -13.57 12.88
N GLY A 186 -3.96 -12.31 12.45
CA GLY A 186 -3.22 -11.29 13.18
C GLY A 186 -1.71 -11.30 12.98
N ASN A 187 -1.19 -12.15 12.07
CA ASN A 187 0.23 -12.15 11.75
C ASN A 187 0.60 -10.85 11.02
N ALA A 188 1.79 -10.34 11.32
CA ALA A 188 2.33 -9.19 10.60
C ALA A 188 3.11 -9.63 9.36
N TRP A 189 2.79 -9.03 8.23
CA TRP A 189 3.52 -9.13 6.98
C TRP A 189 4.19 -7.79 6.70
N PHE A 190 5.50 -7.77 6.44
CA PHE A 190 6.22 -6.52 6.27
C PHE A 190 7.17 -6.56 5.08
N THR A 191 7.42 -5.40 4.50
CA THR A 191 8.36 -5.24 3.40
C THR A 191 9.75 -4.90 3.92
N GLN A 192 10.77 -5.50 3.30
CA GLN A 192 12.18 -5.17 3.47
C GLN A 192 12.74 -4.83 2.08
N PRO A 193 12.84 -3.54 1.72
CA PRO A 193 13.32 -3.14 0.40
C PRO A 193 14.71 -3.64 0.07
N GLY A 194 15.58 -3.74 1.08
CA GLY A 194 16.96 -4.19 0.91
C GLY A 194 17.74 -3.33 -0.08
N ASP A 195 18.92 -3.80 -0.48
CA ASP A 195 19.69 -3.18 -1.55
C ASP A 195 19.34 -3.83 -2.89
N VAL A 196 18.78 -3.07 -3.82
CA VAL A 196 18.42 -3.55 -5.17
C VAL A 196 19.64 -4.06 -5.97
N ASN A 197 20.86 -3.67 -5.56
CA ASN A 197 22.11 -4.15 -6.16
C ASN A 197 22.66 -5.41 -5.48
N ALA A 198 22.07 -5.83 -4.35
CA ALA A 198 22.43 -7.03 -3.61
C ALA A 198 21.29 -8.06 -3.69
N PRO A 199 21.30 -9.00 -4.65
CA PRO A 199 20.24 -9.99 -4.83
C PRO A 199 20.00 -10.78 -3.53
N GLY A 200 18.70 -10.94 -3.16
CA GLY A 200 18.28 -11.70 -1.98
C GLY A 200 18.15 -10.88 -0.69
N THR A 201 18.50 -9.59 -0.70
CA THR A 201 18.27 -8.69 0.45
C THR A 201 16.86 -8.10 0.46
N SER A 202 16.21 -8.00 -0.71
CA SER A 202 14.80 -7.57 -0.83
C SER A 202 13.86 -8.72 -0.51
N THR A 203 13.06 -8.60 0.55
CA THR A 203 12.19 -9.68 1.04
C THR A 203 10.83 -9.19 1.49
N ILE A 204 9.88 -10.13 1.58
CA ILE A 204 8.67 -10.01 2.40
C ILE A 204 8.90 -10.82 3.67
N GLY A 205 8.82 -10.16 4.81
CA GLY A 205 8.88 -10.80 6.12
C GLY A 205 7.50 -11.13 6.68
N ARG A 206 7.43 -12.15 7.55
CA ARG A 206 6.26 -12.50 8.33
C ARG A 206 6.65 -12.74 9.78
N ILE A 207 5.90 -12.15 10.70
CA ILE A 207 5.95 -12.44 12.13
C ILE A 207 4.67 -13.19 12.50
N ASP A 208 4.82 -14.40 13.01
CA ASP A 208 3.70 -15.19 13.50
C ASP A 208 3.21 -14.63 14.84
N ALA A 209 1.95 -14.21 14.90
CA ALA A 209 1.40 -13.53 16.08
C ALA A 209 1.35 -14.41 17.34
N ALA A 210 1.21 -15.72 17.17
CA ALA A 210 1.10 -16.66 18.30
C ALA A 210 2.48 -17.06 18.86
N THR A 211 3.47 -17.24 17.99
CA THR A 211 4.78 -17.78 18.38
C THR A 211 5.89 -16.74 18.39
N GLY A 212 5.71 -15.61 17.70
CA GLY A 212 6.76 -14.61 17.48
C GLY A 212 7.82 -15.04 16.46
N ALA A 213 7.63 -16.16 15.77
CA ALA A 213 8.58 -16.64 14.76
C ALA A 213 8.63 -15.68 13.57
N VAL A 214 9.85 -15.28 13.18
CA VAL A 214 10.11 -14.41 12.02
C VAL A 214 10.58 -15.28 10.85
N THR A 215 9.97 -15.09 9.69
CA THR A 215 10.36 -15.74 8.43
C THR A 215 10.43 -14.71 7.31
N THR A 216 11.25 -14.94 6.30
CA THR A 216 11.40 -14.05 5.14
C THR A 216 11.31 -14.82 3.83
N THR A 217 10.78 -14.19 2.79
CA THR A 217 10.70 -14.71 1.43
C THR A 217 11.29 -13.68 0.46
N PRO A 218 12.29 -14.04 -0.36
CA PRO A 218 12.86 -13.14 -1.36
C PRO A 218 11.81 -12.66 -2.38
N THR A 219 11.88 -11.38 -2.75
CA THR A 219 10.95 -10.77 -3.73
C THR A 219 11.42 -10.99 -5.17
N THR A 220 11.57 -12.25 -5.54
CA THR A 220 11.97 -12.65 -6.90
C THR A 220 11.05 -13.76 -7.42
N ASP A 221 10.77 -13.74 -8.72
CA ASP A 221 10.11 -14.82 -9.45
C ASP A 221 11.12 -15.78 -10.12
N GLY A 222 12.40 -15.64 -9.79
CA GLY A 222 13.52 -16.37 -10.39
C GLY A 222 14.16 -15.68 -11.60
N SER A 223 13.49 -14.70 -12.21
CA SER A 223 14.01 -13.90 -13.32
C SER A 223 14.15 -12.42 -12.97
N THR A 224 13.22 -11.91 -12.16
CA THR A 224 13.15 -10.50 -11.76
C THR A 224 13.15 -10.39 -10.25
N THR A 225 14.01 -9.54 -9.70
CA THR A 225 14.01 -9.15 -8.28
C THR A 225 13.55 -7.70 -8.17
N VAL A 226 12.65 -7.42 -7.24
CA VAL A 226 12.11 -6.07 -7.01
C VAL A 226 12.26 -5.68 -5.54
N ALA A 227 12.47 -4.39 -5.27
CA ALA A 227 12.47 -3.83 -3.93
C ALA A 227 11.02 -3.52 -3.50
N PRO A 228 10.44 -4.27 -2.54
CA PRO A 228 9.06 -4.07 -2.11
C PRO A 228 8.94 -2.75 -1.32
N ARG A 229 7.80 -2.05 -1.49
CA ARG A 229 7.56 -0.76 -0.83
C ARG A 229 6.36 -0.84 0.10
N SER A 230 5.14 -0.80 -0.41
CA SER A 230 3.92 -0.94 0.39
C SER A 230 3.33 -2.33 0.24
N ILE A 231 2.57 -2.77 1.25
CA ILE A 231 2.08 -4.14 1.37
C ILE A 231 0.61 -4.18 1.80
N THR A 232 -0.13 -5.16 1.31
CA THR A 232 -1.49 -5.49 1.76
C THR A 232 -1.73 -6.99 1.71
N VAL A 233 -2.64 -7.48 2.54
CA VAL A 233 -3.10 -8.87 2.49
C VAL A 233 -4.53 -8.89 1.94
N ALA A 234 -4.74 -9.61 0.85
CA ALA A 234 -6.05 -9.75 0.24
C ALA A 234 -6.92 -10.78 1.00
N SER A 235 -8.22 -10.76 0.77
CA SER A 235 -9.19 -11.65 1.44
C SER A 235 -8.97 -13.14 1.18
N ASP A 236 -8.28 -13.48 0.08
CA ASP A 236 -7.86 -14.85 -0.26
C ASP A 236 -6.55 -15.28 0.41
N GLY A 237 -5.98 -14.41 1.24
CA GLY A 237 -4.72 -14.63 1.96
C GLY A 237 -3.46 -14.35 1.13
N GLN A 238 -3.58 -13.95 -0.13
CA GLN A 238 -2.41 -13.55 -0.93
C GLN A 238 -1.84 -12.23 -0.40
N VAL A 239 -0.52 -12.15 -0.36
CA VAL A 239 0.20 -10.94 0.06
C VAL A 239 0.64 -10.18 -1.18
N TRP A 240 0.15 -8.96 -1.33
CA TRP A 240 0.44 -8.09 -2.46
C TRP A 240 1.32 -6.93 -2.03
N PHE A 241 2.25 -6.52 -2.88
CA PHE A 241 3.16 -5.42 -2.59
C PHE A 241 3.50 -4.62 -3.85
N THR A 242 3.80 -3.34 -3.66
CA THR A 242 4.32 -2.47 -4.72
C THR A 242 5.84 -2.49 -4.72
N ALA A 243 6.44 -2.28 -5.91
CA ALA A 243 7.87 -2.07 -6.10
C ALA A 243 8.09 -0.77 -6.90
N ARG A 244 8.53 0.28 -6.19
CA ARG A 244 8.65 1.63 -6.75
C ARG A 244 9.90 1.83 -7.58
N PHE A 245 11.00 1.16 -7.23
CA PHE A 245 12.27 1.28 -7.92
C PHE A 245 12.37 0.31 -9.09
N VAL A 246 13.23 0.61 -10.07
CA VAL A 246 13.37 -0.20 -11.28
C VAL A 246 14.04 -1.56 -10.94
N PRO A 247 13.45 -2.70 -11.37
CA PRO A 247 12.22 -2.80 -12.16
C PRO A 247 10.96 -2.53 -11.35
N GLN A 248 10.10 -1.61 -11.85
CA GLN A 248 8.85 -1.26 -11.19
C GLN A 248 7.77 -2.30 -11.46
N GLY A 249 6.97 -2.60 -10.45
CA GLY A 249 5.92 -3.58 -10.57
C GLY A 249 5.00 -3.69 -9.36
N VAL A 250 4.09 -4.63 -9.46
CA VAL A 250 3.30 -5.15 -8.34
C VAL A 250 3.68 -6.61 -8.16
N GLY A 251 3.97 -7.02 -6.95
CA GLY A 251 4.29 -8.40 -6.62
C GLY A 251 3.15 -9.07 -5.85
N ARG A 252 3.03 -10.38 -6.01
CA ARG A 252 2.14 -11.24 -5.23
C ARG A 252 2.91 -12.43 -4.68
N LEU A 253 2.87 -12.60 -3.37
CA LEU A 253 3.40 -13.77 -2.67
C LEU A 253 2.22 -14.67 -2.26
N ASN A 254 2.30 -15.94 -2.62
CA ASN A 254 1.42 -16.98 -2.07
C ASN A 254 2.04 -17.50 -0.75
N PRO A 255 1.44 -17.26 0.41
CA PRO A 255 2.02 -17.63 1.70
C PRO A 255 2.15 -19.15 1.92
N THR A 256 1.31 -19.93 1.25
CA THR A 256 1.30 -21.39 1.39
C THR A 256 2.42 -22.06 0.61
N THR A 257 2.73 -21.55 -0.57
CA THR A 257 3.73 -22.14 -1.47
C THR A 257 5.07 -21.41 -1.47
N GLY A 258 5.12 -20.19 -0.93
CA GLY A 258 6.29 -19.30 -1.00
C GLY A 258 6.55 -18.74 -2.41
N VAL A 259 5.66 -18.99 -3.37
CA VAL A 259 5.85 -18.53 -4.76
C VAL A 259 5.55 -17.04 -4.86
N VAL A 260 6.51 -16.30 -5.42
CA VAL A 260 6.36 -14.88 -5.77
C VAL A 260 6.12 -14.76 -7.27
N THR A 261 5.17 -13.92 -7.64
CA THR A 261 4.88 -13.53 -9.04
C THR A 261 5.03 -12.02 -9.16
N ILE A 262 5.78 -11.56 -10.16
CA ILE A 262 5.99 -10.13 -10.43
C ILE A 262 5.18 -9.73 -11.67
N PHE A 263 4.40 -8.67 -11.54
CA PHE A 263 3.62 -8.05 -12.60
C PHE A 263 4.24 -6.69 -12.94
N PRO A 264 5.02 -6.60 -14.03
CA PRO A 264 5.64 -5.33 -14.43
C PRO A 264 4.59 -4.28 -14.74
N THR A 265 4.81 -3.05 -14.26
CA THR A 265 3.94 -1.92 -14.60
C THR A 265 4.45 -1.22 -15.86
N PRO A 266 3.55 -0.85 -16.79
CA PRO A 266 3.95 -0.08 -17.99
C PRO A 266 4.50 1.29 -17.61
N SER A 267 5.55 1.73 -18.29
CA SER A 267 6.01 3.14 -18.28
C SER A 267 6.56 3.68 -16.95
N ASN A 268 7.05 2.84 -16.05
CA ASN A 268 7.62 3.26 -14.76
C ASN A 268 6.74 4.30 -14.03
N PRO A 269 5.51 3.95 -13.65
CA PRO A 269 4.53 4.90 -13.12
C PRO A 269 4.75 5.30 -11.67
N GLY A 270 5.75 4.72 -10.98
CA GLY A 270 6.02 4.92 -9.55
C GLY A 270 4.93 4.34 -8.65
N PRO A 271 4.72 3.01 -8.62
CA PRO A 271 3.76 2.41 -7.71
C PRO A 271 4.17 2.64 -6.25
N GLU A 272 3.22 3.09 -5.43
CA GLU A 272 3.47 3.45 -4.02
C GLU A 272 2.48 2.73 -3.09
N GLY A 273 1.37 3.36 -2.69
CA GLY A 273 0.38 2.76 -1.81
C GLY A 273 -0.40 1.63 -2.48
N ILE A 274 -0.85 0.65 -1.68
CA ILE A 274 -1.59 -0.52 -2.16
C ILE A 274 -2.69 -0.89 -1.16
N ALA A 275 -3.86 -1.30 -1.66
CA ALA A 275 -4.97 -1.74 -0.82
C ALA A 275 -5.79 -2.83 -1.52
N ALA A 276 -6.13 -3.88 -0.77
CA ALA A 276 -7.00 -4.94 -1.24
C ALA A 276 -8.46 -4.49 -1.22
N SER A 277 -9.23 -4.91 -2.25
CA SER A 277 -10.66 -4.69 -2.38
C SER A 277 -11.45 -5.92 -1.94
N PRO A 278 -12.70 -5.74 -1.43
CA PRO A 278 -13.55 -6.85 -1.07
C PRO A 278 -13.86 -7.84 -2.21
N ASP A 279 -13.80 -7.39 -3.47
CA ASP A 279 -14.01 -8.21 -4.67
C ASP A 279 -12.79 -9.06 -5.09
N GLY A 280 -11.70 -9.01 -4.30
CA GLY A 280 -10.44 -9.73 -4.56
C GLY A 280 -9.49 -9.01 -5.53
N THR A 281 -9.87 -7.86 -6.08
CA THR A 281 -8.93 -7.01 -6.82
C THR A 281 -8.05 -6.22 -5.86
N VAL A 282 -6.91 -5.70 -6.35
CA VAL A 282 -6.01 -4.88 -5.54
C VAL A 282 -5.79 -3.56 -6.24
N TRP A 283 -5.94 -2.47 -5.51
CA TRP A 283 -5.72 -1.12 -6.00
C TRP A 283 -4.37 -0.59 -5.55
N PHE A 284 -3.70 0.16 -6.41
CA PHE A 284 -2.43 0.79 -6.08
C PHE A 284 -2.31 2.19 -6.70
N THR A 285 -1.58 3.06 -6.03
CA THR A 285 -1.28 4.40 -6.52
C THR A 285 -0.08 4.38 -7.46
N GLN A 286 -0.09 5.28 -8.45
CA GLN A 286 1.00 5.48 -9.43
C GLN A 286 1.44 6.95 -9.33
N THR A 287 2.33 7.23 -8.38
CA THR A 287 2.69 8.59 -7.95
C THR A 287 3.25 9.44 -9.09
N THR A 288 4.14 8.89 -9.92
CA THR A 288 4.76 9.60 -11.04
C THR A 288 3.77 9.86 -12.17
N LYS A 289 2.90 8.88 -12.46
CA LYS A 289 1.89 9.00 -13.51
C LYS A 289 0.71 9.87 -13.10
N GLY A 290 0.44 9.96 -11.80
CA GLY A 290 -0.65 10.76 -11.26
C GLY A 290 -2.03 10.09 -11.34
N ASN A 291 -2.11 8.77 -11.28
CA ASN A 291 -3.35 8.01 -11.25
C ASN A 291 -3.30 6.87 -10.24
N ILE A 292 -4.39 6.12 -10.15
CA ILE A 292 -4.42 4.82 -9.50
C ILE A 292 -4.72 3.74 -10.54
N ALA A 293 -4.34 2.52 -10.25
CA ALA A 293 -4.63 1.36 -11.07
C ALA A 293 -5.14 0.21 -10.20
N LYS A 294 -5.85 -0.72 -10.80
CA LYS A 294 -6.20 -2.00 -10.18
C LYS A 294 -5.53 -3.16 -10.91
N ILE A 295 -5.26 -4.20 -10.17
CA ILE A 295 -4.77 -5.48 -10.68
C ILE A 295 -5.70 -6.59 -10.20
N ASP A 296 -6.08 -7.49 -11.09
CA ASP A 296 -6.87 -8.67 -10.75
C ASP A 296 -5.98 -9.89 -10.45
N ASN A 297 -6.61 -10.99 -10.03
CA ASN A 297 -5.89 -12.23 -9.72
C ASN A 297 -5.22 -12.90 -10.94
N ALA A 298 -5.64 -12.54 -12.17
CA ALA A 298 -4.99 -12.97 -13.41
C ALA A 298 -3.76 -12.10 -13.76
N GLY A 299 -3.53 -11.00 -13.03
CA GLY A 299 -2.42 -10.08 -13.27
C GLY A 299 -2.74 -8.98 -14.29
N VAL A 300 -4.01 -8.81 -14.66
CA VAL A 300 -4.42 -7.76 -15.60
C VAL A 300 -4.49 -6.42 -14.89
N ILE A 301 -3.65 -5.48 -15.32
CA ILE A 301 -3.61 -4.11 -14.79
C ILE A 301 -4.54 -3.22 -15.60
N THR A 302 -5.49 -2.57 -14.91
CA THR A 302 -6.39 -1.56 -15.49
C THR A 302 -6.15 -0.23 -14.80
N GLU A 303 -5.87 0.82 -15.59
CA GLU A 303 -5.49 2.12 -15.07
C GLU A 303 -6.67 3.10 -15.03
N GLY A 304 -6.74 3.90 -13.99
CA GLY A 304 -7.66 5.03 -13.88
C GLY A 304 -7.17 6.27 -14.64
N LYS A 305 -8.02 7.30 -14.69
CA LYS A 305 -7.70 8.59 -15.31
C LYS A 305 -6.55 9.28 -14.56
N ALA A 306 -5.50 9.66 -15.29
CA ALA A 306 -4.38 10.39 -14.72
C ALA A 306 -4.71 11.87 -14.48
N VAL A 307 -4.20 12.40 -13.35
CA VAL A 307 -4.17 13.83 -13.01
C VAL A 307 -2.70 14.22 -12.83
N LYS A 308 -2.14 14.82 -13.87
CA LYS A 308 -0.71 15.16 -13.91
C LYS A 308 -0.31 16.01 -12.70
N GLY A 309 0.79 15.64 -12.06
CA GLY A 309 1.35 16.37 -10.91
C GLY A 309 0.54 16.23 -9.62
N SER A 310 -0.43 15.30 -9.55
CA SER A 310 -1.23 15.12 -8.33
C SER A 310 -0.52 14.35 -7.22
N GLY A 311 0.44 13.49 -7.55
CA GLY A 311 1.21 12.69 -6.59
C GLY A 311 0.32 11.80 -5.71
N PRO A 312 -0.48 10.86 -6.27
CA PRO A 312 -1.25 9.93 -5.45
C PRO A 312 -0.31 9.09 -4.59
N PHE A 313 -0.66 8.91 -3.30
CA PHE A 313 0.23 8.28 -2.33
C PHE A 313 -0.48 7.17 -1.54
N GLY A 314 -1.17 7.48 -0.44
CA GLY A 314 -1.93 6.51 0.33
C GLY A 314 -3.24 6.15 -0.37
N ILE A 315 -3.71 4.92 -0.15
CA ILE A 315 -4.95 4.40 -0.73
C ILE A 315 -5.65 3.46 0.24
N THR A 316 -6.96 3.52 0.27
CA THR A 316 -7.84 2.57 0.95
C THR A 316 -9.04 2.25 0.06
N VAL A 317 -9.69 1.11 0.27
CA VAL A 317 -10.88 0.73 -0.48
C VAL A 317 -12.08 0.69 0.46
N ALA A 318 -13.13 1.41 0.11
CA ALA A 318 -14.37 1.42 0.87
C ALA A 318 -15.12 0.08 0.78
N ALA A 319 -16.05 -0.16 1.70
CA ALA A 319 -16.87 -1.39 1.70
C ALA A 319 -17.70 -1.60 0.42
N ASN A 320 -18.04 -0.52 -0.29
CA ASN A 320 -18.71 -0.56 -1.60
C ASN A 320 -17.74 -0.80 -2.78
N GLY A 321 -16.44 -1.00 -2.52
CA GLY A 321 -15.42 -1.21 -3.53
C GLY A 321 -14.76 0.07 -4.05
N ASP A 322 -15.27 1.26 -3.74
CA ASP A 322 -14.69 2.53 -4.21
C ASP A 322 -13.33 2.78 -3.60
N PRO A 323 -12.24 2.93 -4.38
CA PRO A 323 -10.95 3.34 -3.86
C PRO A 323 -10.94 4.83 -3.51
N TRP A 324 -10.40 5.14 -2.32
CA TRP A 324 -10.13 6.49 -1.84
C TRP A 324 -8.63 6.65 -1.67
N TYR A 325 -8.07 7.77 -2.12
CA TYR A 325 -6.64 7.99 -2.09
C TYR A 325 -6.27 9.45 -1.86
N THR A 326 -5.10 9.64 -1.30
CA THR A 326 -4.50 10.96 -1.13
C THR A 326 -3.81 11.40 -2.41
N MET A 327 -3.91 12.67 -2.74
CA MET A 327 -3.19 13.34 -3.83
C MET A 327 -2.24 14.34 -3.19
N MET A 328 -1.10 13.86 -2.68
CA MET A 328 -0.19 14.60 -1.83
C MET A 328 0.29 15.92 -2.46
N ALA A 329 0.76 15.88 -3.70
CA ALA A 329 1.26 17.08 -4.38
C ALA A 329 0.14 18.04 -4.79
N ALA A 330 -1.10 17.57 -4.97
CA ALA A 330 -2.25 18.41 -5.30
C ALA A 330 -3.02 18.92 -4.08
N ASN A 331 -2.65 18.49 -2.87
CA ASN A 331 -3.34 18.83 -1.62
C ASN A 331 -4.83 18.47 -1.63
N LYS A 332 -5.15 17.24 -2.06
CA LYS A 332 -6.53 16.75 -2.22
C LYS A 332 -6.68 15.31 -1.72
N ILE A 333 -7.92 14.96 -1.42
CA ILE A 333 -8.39 13.57 -1.35
C ILE A 333 -9.19 13.28 -2.63
N ALA A 334 -9.09 12.06 -3.14
CA ALA A 334 -9.84 11.65 -4.32
C ALA A 334 -10.45 10.26 -4.17
N THR A 335 -11.50 10.00 -4.96
CA THR A 335 -12.11 8.67 -5.08
C THR A 335 -12.50 8.41 -6.52
N LEU A 336 -12.47 7.14 -6.93
CA LEU A 336 -13.15 6.66 -8.12
C LEU A 336 -14.47 6.01 -7.68
N GLN A 337 -15.57 6.56 -8.13
CA GLN A 337 -16.88 5.93 -7.92
C GLN A 337 -17.09 4.86 -8.98
N LEU A 338 -17.06 3.61 -8.55
CA LEU A 338 -17.35 2.45 -9.39
C LEU A 338 -18.88 2.36 -9.53
N GLN A 339 -19.38 2.28 -10.76
CA GLN A 339 -20.83 2.14 -11.03
C GLN A 339 -21.29 0.70 -10.79
#